data_6dae5cf8246b41ce9c8da2a14e7a4ed7
#
_entry.id   6dae5cf8246b41ce9c8da2a14e7a4ed7
#
_cell.length_a   1.000
_cell.length_b   1.000
_cell.length_c   1.000
_cell.angle_alpha   90.00
_cell.angle_beta   90.00
_cell.angle_gamma   90.00
#
_symmetry.space_group_name_H-M   'P 1'
#
loop_
_entity.id
_entity.type
_entity.pdbx_description
1 polymer ?
#
loop_
_entity_poly.entity_id
_entity_poly.type
_entity_poly.pdbx_seq_one_letter_code
_entity_poly.pdbx_strand_id
1 'polypeptide(L)'
;SRGIGHATVKRFSSAGWRVITCSRHPFPEDCPWEMGEEDHIQVDLSDPKSTITAVEDIRERLKGGKLEALVNNAGISPKGENGERLSTLDTDLRTWGHVFHVNFFASVVLARGLKAELQAAQGAVVNVTSIAGARVHPFAGAAYSTSKAALAALTREMAHDFGPLGVRVNAIAPGEIETDILSPGTDKIVEKLPL
;
A
#
# COMPACT_ATOMS: atom_id res chain seq x y z
N SER A 1 -2.26 -6.34 9.76
CA SER A 1 -2.08 -6.41 8.31
C SER A 1 -2.21 -7.86 7.83
N ARG A 2 -2.44 -8.05 6.52
CA ARG A 2 -2.59 -9.37 5.88
C ARG A 2 -1.72 -9.44 4.63
N GLY A 3 -1.53 -10.65 4.09
CA GLY A 3 -0.84 -10.87 2.82
C GLY A 3 0.56 -10.25 2.76
N ILE A 4 0.86 -9.54 1.67
CA ILE A 4 2.18 -8.94 1.40
C ILE A 4 2.60 -7.97 2.52
N GLY A 5 1.69 -7.13 3.02
CA GLY A 5 1.99 -6.20 4.12
C GLY A 5 2.43 -6.92 5.39
N HIS A 6 1.74 -8.00 5.76
CA HIS A 6 2.09 -8.82 6.91
C HIS A 6 3.48 -9.47 6.74
N ALA A 7 3.74 -10.08 5.59
CA ALA A 7 5.04 -10.67 5.30
C ALA A 7 6.17 -9.64 5.32
N THR A 8 5.90 -8.42 4.83
CA THR A 8 6.84 -7.30 4.85
C THR A 8 7.18 -6.91 6.28
N VAL A 9 6.16 -6.68 7.13
CA VAL A 9 6.37 -6.33 8.56
C VAL A 9 7.20 -7.42 9.25
N LYS A 10 6.82 -8.69 9.09
CA LYS A 10 7.55 -9.82 9.65
C LYS A 10 9.03 -9.83 9.21
N ARG A 11 9.29 -9.59 7.93
CA ARG A 11 10.66 -9.59 7.40
C ARG A 11 11.52 -8.46 7.95
N PHE A 12 10.96 -7.24 8.03
CA PHE A 12 11.69 -6.10 8.60
C PHE A 12 11.92 -6.26 10.10
N SER A 13 10.90 -6.66 10.86
CA SER A 13 11.03 -6.91 12.31
C SER A 13 12.07 -7.98 12.60
N SER A 14 12.05 -9.12 11.89
CA SER A 14 13.05 -10.20 12.04
C SER A 14 14.47 -9.76 11.65
N ALA A 15 14.62 -8.67 10.90
CA ALA A 15 15.92 -8.08 10.57
C ALA A 15 16.34 -6.97 11.55
N GLY A 16 15.63 -6.82 12.67
CA GLY A 16 15.94 -5.86 13.72
C GLY A 16 15.46 -4.43 13.46
N TRP A 17 14.56 -4.20 12.49
CA TRP A 17 13.98 -2.89 12.24
C TRP A 17 12.84 -2.61 13.22
N ARG A 18 12.76 -1.40 13.72
CA ARG A 18 11.53 -0.88 14.30
C ARG A 18 10.54 -0.60 13.17
N VAL A 19 9.34 -1.15 13.24
CA VAL A 19 8.33 -1.04 12.18
C VAL A 19 7.06 -0.39 12.73
N ILE A 20 6.73 0.80 12.25
CA ILE A 20 5.44 1.44 12.51
C ILE A 20 4.44 0.93 11.48
N THR A 21 3.30 0.44 11.94
CA THR A 21 2.26 -0.12 11.07
C THR A 21 0.99 0.73 11.07
N CYS A 22 0.33 0.79 9.92
CA CYS A 22 -0.95 1.47 9.75
C CYS A 22 -2.00 0.50 9.19
N SER A 23 -3.16 0.40 9.82
CA SER A 23 -4.29 -0.36 9.29
C SER A 23 -5.64 0.14 9.80
N ARG A 24 -6.74 -0.29 9.17
CA ARG A 24 -8.11 0.03 9.60
C ARG A 24 -8.53 -0.68 10.89
N HIS A 25 -7.87 -1.78 11.21
CA HIS A 25 -8.17 -2.59 12.39
C HIS A 25 -7.23 -2.23 13.53
N PRO A 26 -7.66 -2.39 14.80
CA PRO A 26 -6.78 -2.26 15.95
C PRO A 26 -5.63 -3.27 15.87
N PHE A 27 -4.65 -3.12 16.75
CA PHE A 27 -3.56 -4.06 16.88
C PHE A 27 -4.13 -5.44 17.28
N PRO A 28 -3.77 -6.54 16.57
CA PRO A 28 -4.26 -7.87 16.93
C PRO A 28 -3.62 -8.34 18.24
N GLU A 29 -4.44 -8.81 19.19
CA GLU A 29 -3.97 -9.36 20.47
C GLU A 29 -3.02 -10.56 20.28
N ASP A 30 -3.26 -11.38 19.25
CA ASP A 30 -2.46 -12.56 18.91
C ASP A 30 -1.34 -12.25 17.89
N CYS A 31 -0.81 -11.03 17.88
CA CYS A 31 0.22 -10.66 16.90
C CYS A 31 1.54 -11.39 17.23
N PRO A 32 2.07 -12.25 16.33
CA PRO A 32 3.20 -13.13 16.63
C PRO A 32 4.57 -12.45 16.62
N TRP A 33 4.65 -11.14 16.48
CA TRP A 33 5.91 -10.39 16.54
C TRP A 33 6.02 -9.49 17.76
N GLU A 34 7.26 -9.23 18.12
CA GLU A 34 7.65 -8.47 19.31
C GLU A 34 7.34 -6.96 19.26
N MET A 35 6.54 -6.50 18.30
CA MET A 35 6.13 -5.10 18.21
C MET A 35 5.00 -4.82 19.20
N GLY A 36 5.16 -3.78 19.98
CA GLY A 36 4.12 -3.29 20.87
C GLY A 36 2.98 -2.58 20.13
N GLU A 37 1.84 -2.46 20.79
CA GLU A 37 0.68 -1.70 20.33
C GLU A 37 1.04 -0.24 20.04
N GLU A 38 2.05 0.31 20.72
CA GLU A 38 2.56 1.67 20.54
C GLU A 38 3.08 1.97 19.13
N ASP A 39 3.49 0.96 18.35
CA ASP A 39 3.95 1.11 16.98
C ASP A 39 2.85 0.79 15.95
N HIS A 40 1.60 0.65 16.40
CA HIS A 40 0.45 0.50 15.52
C HIS A 40 -0.43 1.75 15.51
N ILE A 41 -0.83 2.18 14.31
CA ILE A 41 -1.74 3.30 14.09
C ILE A 41 -3.00 2.77 13.41
N GLN A 42 -4.14 2.95 14.07
CA GLN A 42 -5.42 2.68 13.43
C GLN A 42 -5.81 3.85 12.54
N VAL A 43 -5.91 3.62 11.24
CA VAL A 43 -6.22 4.65 10.25
C VAL A 43 -7.06 4.10 9.11
N ASP A 44 -8.06 4.86 8.70
CA ASP A 44 -8.79 4.63 7.45
C ASP A 44 -8.21 5.51 6.34
N LEU A 45 -7.44 4.89 5.45
CA LEU A 45 -6.82 5.57 4.30
C LEU A 45 -7.82 5.98 3.22
N SER A 46 -9.09 5.62 3.33
CA SER A 46 -10.15 6.13 2.44
C SER A 46 -10.63 7.53 2.86
N ASP A 47 -10.35 7.95 4.09
CA ASP A 47 -10.61 9.30 4.57
C ASP A 47 -9.35 10.16 4.49
N PRO A 48 -9.36 11.25 3.69
CA PRO A 48 -8.22 12.16 3.58
C PRO A 48 -7.79 12.80 4.91
N LYS A 49 -8.74 13.12 5.79
CA LYS A 49 -8.44 13.71 7.10
C LYS A 49 -7.73 12.71 7.99
N SER A 50 -8.25 11.48 8.06
CA SER A 50 -7.62 10.38 8.80
C SER A 50 -6.19 10.11 8.30
N THR A 51 -5.97 10.15 6.98
CA THR A 51 -4.63 9.97 6.39
C THR A 51 -3.67 11.11 6.78
N ILE A 52 -4.15 12.36 6.85
CA ILE A 52 -3.33 13.50 7.30
C ILE A 52 -2.97 13.35 8.78
N THR A 53 -3.93 13.01 9.64
CA THR A 53 -3.69 12.75 11.06
C THR A 53 -2.69 11.62 11.26
N ALA A 54 -2.75 10.56 10.45
CA ALA A 54 -1.78 9.46 10.52
C ALA A 54 -0.33 9.92 10.25
N VAL A 55 -0.11 10.96 9.44
CA VAL A 55 1.23 11.55 9.26
C VAL A 55 1.73 12.15 10.59
N GLU A 56 0.87 12.85 11.30
CA GLU A 56 1.19 13.45 12.61
C GLU A 56 1.47 12.35 13.65
N ASP A 57 0.63 11.34 13.70
CA ASP A 57 0.79 10.18 14.58
C ASP A 57 2.11 9.42 14.32
N ILE A 58 2.51 9.26 13.05
CA ILE A 58 3.80 8.66 12.68
C ILE A 58 4.95 9.53 13.18
N ARG A 59 4.88 10.85 13.01
CA ARG A 59 5.91 11.77 13.48
C ARG A 59 6.07 11.74 15.00
N GLU A 60 4.97 11.69 15.74
CA GLU A 60 5.00 11.54 17.20
C GLU A 60 5.72 10.27 17.62
N ARG A 61 5.45 9.14 16.94
CA ARG A 61 6.13 7.87 17.23
C ARG A 61 7.59 7.87 16.82
N LEU A 62 7.96 8.64 15.80
CA LEU A 62 9.36 8.83 15.41
C LEU A 62 10.13 9.71 16.42
N LYS A 63 9.45 10.49 17.26
CA LYS A 63 10.06 11.34 18.32
C LYS A 63 11.19 12.23 17.82
N GLY A 64 11.00 12.84 16.65
CA GLY A 64 12.02 13.65 15.98
C GLY A 64 13.11 12.82 15.27
N GLY A 65 12.97 11.51 15.23
CA GLY A 65 13.84 10.60 14.48
C GLY A 65 13.61 10.67 12.97
N LYS A 66 14.26 9.79 12.26
CA LYS A 66 14.24 9.69 10.80
C LYS A 66 13.49 8.43 10.35
N LEU A 67 13.06 8.42 9.09
CA LEU A 67 12.34 7.31 8.46
C LEU A 67 13.19 6.72 7.32
N GLU A 68 13.73 5.54 7.50
CA GLU A 68 14.56 4.85 6.51
C GLU A 68 13.76 4.25 5.36
N ALA A 69 12.51 3.83 5.63
CA ALA A 69 11.67 3.22 4.61
C ALA A 69 10.18 3.54 4.82
N LEU A 70 9.49 3.94 3.76
CA LEU A 70 8.04 4.02 3.67
C LEU A 70 7.54 2.99 2.66
N VAL A 71 6.74 2.02 3.11
CA VAL A 71 6.14 1.01 2.21
C VAL A 71 4.64 1.28 2.06
N ASN A 72 4.25 1.81 0.92
CA ASN A 72 2.85 2.02 0.55
C ASN A 72 2.27 0.71 -0.01
N ASN A 73 1.84 -0.17 0.90
CA ASN A 73 1.28 -1.48 0.56
C ASN A 73 -0.25 -1.51 0.56
N ALA A 74 -0.91 -0.62 1.30
CA ALA A 74 -2.36 -0.62 1.40
C ALA A 74 -3.03 -0.59 0.03
N GLY A 75 -4.07 -1.41 -0.13
CA GLY A 75 -4.81 -1.47 -1.37
C GLY A 75 -6.11 -2.26 -1.21
N ILE A 76 -7.11 -1.84 -1.98
CA ILE A 76 -8.41 -2.49 -2.05
C ILE A 76 -8.75 -2.81 -3.51
N SER A 77 -9.42 -3.93 -3.72
CA SER A 77 -9.94 -4.38 -5.02
C SER A 77 -11.40 -4.84 -4.84
N PRO A 78 -12.35 -3.91 -4.79
CA PRO A 78 -13.77 -4.25 -4.62
C PRO A 78 -14.25 -5.20 -5.72
N LYS A 79 -15.21 -6.04 -5.36
CA LYS A 79 -15.91 -6.97 -6.23
C LYS A 79 -17.38 -6.65 -6.24
N GLY A 80 -18.09 -7.12 -7.25
CA GLY A 80 -19.54 -7.14 -7.26
C GLY A 80 -20.12 -8.11 -6.23
N GLU A 81 -21.43 -8.12 -6.11
CA GLU A 81 -22.14 -8.89 -5.06
C GLU A 81 -21.88 -10.40 -5.12
N ASN A 82 -21.62 -10.93 -6.30
CA ASN A 82 -21.31 -12.35 -6.50
C ASN A 82 -19.79 -12.61 -6.66
N GLY A 83 -18.93 -11.65 -6.28
CA GLY A 83 -17.48 -11.75 -6.41
C GLY A 83 -16.94 -11.45 -7.80
N GLU A 84 -17.78 -11.02 -8.74
CA GLU A 84 -17.40 -10.71 -10.11
C GLU A 84 -16.50 -9.48 -10.20
N ARG A 85 -15.77 -9.40 -11.31
CA ARG A 85 -14.94 -8.25 -11.66
C ARG A 85 -15.83 -7.04 -11.96
N LEU A 86 -15.60 -5.94 -11.25
CA LEU A 86 -16.25 -4.66 -11.57
C LEU A 86 -15.63 -4.04 -12.82
N SER A 87 -16.44 -3.89 -13.88
CA SER A 87 -16.02 -3.31 -15.16
C SER A 87 -16.06 -1.77 -15.12
N THR A 88 -15.60 -1.14 -16.20
CA THR A 88 -15.73 0.31 -16.37
C THR A 88 -17.19 0.73 -16.53
N LEU A 89 -18.04 -0.15 -17.02
CA LEU A 89 -19.45 0.13 -17.28
C LEU A 89 -20.31 0.05 -16.00
N ASP A 90 -19.92 -0.85 -15.08
CA ASP A 90 -20.75 -1.19 -13.91
C ASP A 90 -20.24 -0.55 -12.61
N THR A 91 -19.01 -0.04 -12.60
CA THR A 91 -18.44 0.57 -11.39
C THR A 91 -18.93 2.00 -11.21
N ASP A 92 -19.62 2.27 -10.12
CA ASP A 92 -20.07 3.62 -9.77
C ASP A 92 -18.89 4.54 -9.37
N LEU A 93 -19.08 5.86 -9.51
CA LEU A 93 -18.02 6.85 -9.24
C LEU A 93 -17.62 6.92 -7.76
N ARG A 94 -18.46 6.51 -6.83
CA ARG A 94 -18.12 6.45 -5.40
C ARG A 94 -17.11 5.33 -5.18
N THR A 95 -17.32 4.17 -5.77
CA THR A 95 -16.37 3.05 -5.74
C THR A 95 -15.03 3.44 -6.40
N TRP A 96 -15.06 4.14 -7.54
CA TRP A 96 -13.85 4.70 -8.16
C TRP A 96 -13.10 5.62 -7.18
N GLY A 97 -13.78 6.58 -6.59
CA GLY A 97 -13.21 7.51 -5.62
C GLY A 97 -12.60 6.80 -4.42
N HIS A 98 -13.32 5.82 -3.84
CA HIS A 98 -12.86 5.03 -2.71
C HIS A 98 -11.58 4.25 -3.03
N VAL A 99 -11.54 3.57 -4.19
CA VAL A 99 -10.33 2.84 -4.64
C VAL A 99 -9.15 3.78 -4.83
N PHE A 100 -9.36 4.94 -5.48
CA PHE A 100 -8.28 5.90 -5.70
C PHE A 100 -7.80 6.55 -4.40
N HIS A 101 -8.66 6.81 -3.43
CA HIS A 101 -8.22 7.32 -2.14
C HIS A 101 -7.26 6.36 -1.46
N VAL A 102 -7.62 5.09 -1.35
CA VAL A 102 -6.78 4.10 -0.68
C VAL A 102 -5.53 3.75 -1.49
N ASN A 103 -5.69 3.46 -2.79
CA ASN A 103 -4.62 2.88 -3.59
C ASN A 103 -3.63 3.91 -4.16
N PHE A 104 -4.00 5.19 -4.18
CA PHE A 104 -3.23 6.24 -4.84
C PHE A 104 -3.02 7.47 -3.94
N PHE A 105 -4.10 8.19 -3.56
CA PHE A 105 -3.97 9.46 -2.83
C PHE A 105 -3.32 9.29 -1.46
N ALA A 106 -3.59 8.20 -0.74
CA ALA A 106 -2.94 7.92 0.53
C ALA A 106 -1.41 7.86 0.40
N SER A 107 -0.90 7.26 -0.68
CA SER A 107 0.55 7.22 -0.96
C SER A 107 1.15 8.61 -1.20
N VAL A 108 0.41 9.49 -1.88
CA VAL A 108 0.80 10.90 -2.08
C VAL A 108 0.88 11.63 -0.75
N VAL A 109 -0.17 11.51 0.08
CA VAL A 109 -0.28 12.21 1.37
C VAL A 109 0.83 11.76 2.32
N LEU A 110 1.02 10.45 2.46
CA LEU A 110 2.03 9.88 3.37
C LEU A 110 3.44 10.26 2.94
N ALA A 111 3.80 10.05 1.67
CA ALA A 111 5.16 10.38 1.20
C ALA A 111 5.47 11.88 1.31
N ARG A 112 4.52 12.73 0.90
CA ARG A 112 4.67 14.19 1.00
C ARG A 112 4.72 14.65 2.47
N GLY A 113 3.87 14.06 3.30
CA GLY A 113 3.79 14.38 4.72
C GLY A 113 5.05 13.99 5.50
N LEU A 114 5.69 12.88 5.15
CA LEU A 114 6.89 12.34 5.81
C LEU A 114 8.18 12.69 5.06
N LYS A 115 8.15 13.70 4.19
CA LYS A 115 9.30 14.09 3.36
C LYS A 115 10.54 14.43 4.19
N ALA A 116 10.37 15.15 5.28
CA ALA A 116 11.49 15.61 6.11
C ALA A 116 12.20 14.44 6.81
N GLU A 117 11.44 13.49 7.33
CA GLU A 117 11.91 12.29 8.01
C GLU A 117 12.62 11.32 7.04
N LEU A 118 12.07 11.20 5.82
CA LEU A 118 12.68 10.44 4.73
C LEU A 118 14.00 11.08 4.26
N GLN A 119 14.02 12.40 4.09
CA GLN A 119 15.22 13.15 3.70
C GLN A 119 16.31 13.02 4.77
N ALA A 120 15.98 13.14 6.05
CA ALA A 120 16.92 13.01 7.17
C ALA A 120 17.58 11.62 7.22
N ALA A 121 16.91 10.59 6.71
CA ALA A 121 17.42 9.23 6.61
C ALA A 121 18.16 8.96 5.29
N GLN A 122 18.04 9.82 4.28
CA GLN A 122 18.32 9.45 2.87
C GLN A 122 17.59 8.14 2.50
N GLY A 123 16.34 8.05 2.90
CA GLY A 123 15.56 6.84 2.95
C GLY A 123 15.02 6.37 1.60
N ALA A 124 14.03 5.51 1.65
CA ALA A 124 13.39 4.96 0.47
C ALA A 124 11.87 4.89 0.60
N VAL A 125 11.17 5.15 -0.50
CA VAL A 125 9.74 4.86 -0.65
C VAL A 125 9.57 3.67 -1.58
N VAL A 126 8.75 2.70 -1.18
CA VAL A 126 8.38 1.55 -2.01
C VAL A 126 6.86 1.53 -2.19
N ASN A 127 6.41 1.67 -3.43
CA ASN A 127 5.00 1.59 -3.78
C ASN A 127 4.66 0.17 -4.26
N VAL A 128 3.69 -0.47 -3.63
CA VAL A 128 3.19 -1.78 -4.06
C VAL A 128 2.10 -1.56 -5.11
N THR A 129 2.48 -1.71 -6.38
CA THR A 129 1.61 -1.62 -7.54
C THR A 129 0.94 -2.98 -7.83
N SER A 130 0.79 -3.37 -9.08
CA SER A 130 0.29 -4.68 -9.50
C SER A 130 0.57 -4.90 -10.98
N ILE A 131 0.74 -6.14 -11.42
CA ILE A 131 0.73 -6.49 -12.84
C ILE A 131 -0.56 -6.07 -13.55
N ALA A 132 -1.68 -6.01 -12.82
CA ALA A 132 -2.96 -5.52 -13.31
C ALA A 132 -2.94 -4.02 -13.69
N GLY A 133 -1.96 -3.25 -13.21
CA GLY A 133 -1.72 -1.87 -13.64
C GLY A 133 -1.05 -1.74 -15.00
N ALA A 134 -0.43 -2.80 -15.51
CA ALA A 134 0.27 -2.80 -16.80
C ALA A 134 -0.50 -3.54 -17.91
N ARG A 135 -1.44 -4.40 -17.54
CA ARG A 135 -2.25 -5.18 -18.50
C ARG A 135 -3.64 -5.47 -17.95
N VAL A 136 -4.59 -5.75 -18.83
CA VAL A 136 -5.92 -6.19 -18.42
C VAL A 136 -5.81 -7.51 -17.68
N HIS A 137 -6.43 -7.56 -16.52
CA HIS A 137 -6.45 -8.74 -15.66
C HIS A 137 -7.90 -9.25 -15.52
N PRO A 138 -8.16 -10.55 -15.68
CA PRO A 138 -9.54 -11.08 -15.75
C PRO A 138 -10.32 -10.90 -14.44
N PHE A 139 -9.64 -10.83 -13.31
CA PHE A 139 -10.27 -10.71 -11.99
C PHE A 139 -10.12 -9.35 -11.32
N ALA A 140 -9.18 -8.52 -11.76
CA ALA A 140 -8.98 -7.19 -11.19
C ALA A 140 -9.96 -6.19 -11.77
N GLY A 141 -10.70 -5.48 -10.90
CA GLY A 141 -11.64 -4.44 -11.33
C GLY A 141 -10.97 -3.27 -12.05
N ALA A 142 -11.74 -2.56 -12.87
CA ALA A 142 -11.24 -1.44 -13.68
C ALA A 142 -10.62 -0.33 -12.80
N ALA A 143 -11.31 0.07 -11.72
CA ALA A 143 -10.83 1.08 -10.78
C ALA A 143 -9.51 0.64 -10.11
N TYR A 144 -9.41 -0.62 -9.68
CA TYR A 144 -8.18 -1.16 -9.11
C TYR A 144 -7.01 -1.09 -10.10
N SER A 145 -7.20 -1.67 -11.28
CA SER A 145 -6.15 -1.72 -12.31
C SER A 145 -5.65 -0.32 -12.68
N THR A 146 -6.58 0.62 -12.89
CA THR A 146 -6.26 2.01 -13.20
C THR A 146 -5.54 2.71 -12.04
N SER A 147 -5.96 2.49 -10.79
CA SER A 147 -5.27 3.05 -9.62
C SER A 147 -3.84 2.54 -9.47
N LYS A 148 -3.59 1.27 -9.79
CA LYS A 148 -2.24 0.68 -9.73
C LYS A 148 -1.36 1.14 -10.90
N ALA A 149 -1.93 1.40 -12.08
CA ALA A 149 -1.25 2.07 -13.19
C ALA A 149 -0.87 3.53 -12.82
N ALA A 150 -1.80 4.26 -12.22
CA ALA A 150 -1.55 5.61 -11.72
C ALA A 150 -0.43 5.64 -10.67
N LEU A 151 -0.44 4.69 -9.72
CA LEU A 151 0.60 4.56 -8.69
C LEU A 151 1.98 4.25 -9.29
N ALA A 152 2.04 3.46 -10.37
CA ALA A 152 3.29 3.20 -11.10
C ALA A 152 3.82 4.46 -11.80
N ALA A 153 2.93 5.29 -12.37
CA ALA A 153 3.30 6.59 -12.93
C ALA A 153 3.78 7.55 -11.81
N LEU A 154 3.02 7.66 -10.72
CA LEU A 154 3.37 8.47 -9.55
C LEU A 154 4.74 8.11 -8.99
N THR A 155 5.11 6.82 -8.99
CA THR A 155 6.43 6.38 -8.51
C THR A 155 7.57 7.05 -9.27
N ARG A 156 7.43 7.24 -10.59
CA ARG A 156 8.44 7.93 -11.41
C ARG A 156 8.49 9.42 -11.11
N GLU A 157 7.33 10.08 -10.97
CA GLU A 157 7.25 11.48 -10.57
C GLU A 157 7.86 11.70 -9.18
N MET A 158 7.50 10.85 -8.21
CA MET A 158 8.12 10.90 -6.89
C MET A 158 9.63 10.67 -6.94
N ALA A 159 10.13 9.74 -7.77
CA ALA A 159 11.57 9.51 -7.90
C ALA A 159 12.30 10.75 -8.42
N HIS A 160 11.67 11.49 -9.35
CA HIS A 160 12.18 12.77 -9.85
C HIS A 160 12.19 13.84 -8.76
N ASP A 161 11.08 14.01 -8.03
CA ASP A 161 10.91 15.07 -7.03
C ASP A 161 11.72 14.81 -5.74
N PHE A 162 11.82 13.57 -5.31
CA PHE A 162 12.49 13.17 -4.07
C PHE A 162 13.99 12.88 -4.27
N GLY A 163 14.41 12.59 -5.50
CA GLY A 163 15.82 12.31 -5.84
C GLY A 163 16.79 13.41 -5.39
N PRO A 164 16.53 14.70 -5.65
CA PRO A 164 17.36 15.80 -5.16
C PRO A 164 17.47 15.90 -3.63
N LEU A 165 16.52 15.25 -2.91
CA LEU A 165 16.53 15.17 -1.44
C LEU A 165 17.30 13.95 -0.92
N GLY A 166 17.91 13.15 -1.80
CA GLY A 166 18.60 11.91 -1.46
C GLY A 166 17.66 10.74 -1.15
N VAL A 167 16.36 10.86 -1.43
CA VAL A 167 15.36 9.80 -1.18
C VAL A 167 15.10 9.01 -2.45
N ARG A 168 15.23 7.71 -2.37
CA ARG A 168 14.95 6.78 -3.49
C ARG A 168 13.49 6.39 -3.49
N VAL A 169 12.88 6.34 -4.67
CA VAL A 169 11.47 5.90 -4.81
C VAL A 169 11.39 4.80 -5.86
N ASN A 170 10.84 3.65 -5.49
CA ASN A 170 10.70 2.49 -6.34
C ASN A 170 9.30 1.87 -6.21
N ALA A 171 8.95 1.02 -7.16
CA ALA A 171 7.74 0.20 -7.10
C ALA A 171 8.06 -1.28 -7.27
N ILE A 172 7.24 -2.11 -6.66
CA ILE A 172 7.13 -3.53 -7.00
C ILE A 172 5.75 -3.77 -7.61
N ALA A 173 5.67 -4.67 -8.58
CA ALA A 173 4.42 -5.04 -9.24
C ALA A 173 4.15 -6.54 -9.04
N PRO A 174 3.56 -6.93 -7.90
CA PRO A 174 3.25 -8.34 -7.65
C PRO A 174 2.31 -8.92 -8.71
N GLY A 175 2.51 -10.18 -9.02
CA GLY A 175 1.59 -11.00 -9.78
C GLY A 175 0.55 -11.65 -8.89
N GLU A 176 0.30 -12.94 -9.13
CA GLU A 176 -0.62 -13.74 -8.33
C GLU A 176 0.08 -14.19 -7.04
N ILE A 177 -0.11 -13.43 -5.98
CA ILE A 177 0.39 -13.76 -4.65
C ILE A 177 -0.77 -14.28 -3.81
N GLU A 178 -0.63 -15.46 -3.24
CA GLU A 178 -1.66 -16.07 -2.39
C GLU A 178 -1.95 -15.18 -1.17
N THR A 179 -3.07 -14.51 -1.21
CA THR A 179 -3.53 -13.55 -0.17
C THR A 179 -5.06 -13.43 -0.23
N ASP A 180 -5.66 -12.86 0.79
CA ASP A 180 -7.12 -12.64 0.88
C ASP A 180 -7.69 -11.68 -0.20
N ILE A 181 -6.84 -11.00 -0.97
CA ILE A 181 -7.28 -10.12 -2.07
C ILE A 181 -7.56 -10.89 -3.37
N LEU A 182 -7.08 -12.13 -3.45
CA LEU A 182 -7.29 -12.95 -4.63
C LEU A 182 -8.76 -13.31 -4.82
N SER A 183 -9.15 -13.38 -6.07
CA SER A 183 -10.49 -13.81 -6.47
C SER A 183 -10.56 -15.33 -6.59
N PRO A 184 -11.72 -15.96 -6.35
CA PRO A 184 -11.93 -17.36 -6.69
C PRO A 184 -11.60 -17.63 -8.18
N GLY A 185 -10.91 -18.73 -8.44
CA GLY A 185 -10.49 -19.10 -9.80
C GLY A 185 -9.13 -18.56 -10.25
N THR A 186 -8.43 -17.79 -9.39
CA THR A 186 -7.06 -17.32 -9.68
C THR A 186 -6.08 -18.49 -9.82
N ASP A 187 -6.31 -19.60 -9.14
CA ASP A 187 -5.60 -20.87 -9.26
C ASP A 187 -5.44 -21.31 -10.72
N LYS A 188 -6.50 -21.18 -11.54
CA LYS A 188 -6.48 -21.50 -12.97
C LYS A 188 -5.56 -20.60 -13.80
N ILE A 189 -5.24 -19.42 -13.30
CA ILE A 189 -4.24 -18.55 -13.94
C ILE A 189 -2.85 -18.99 -13.52
N VAL A 190 -2.65 -19.26 -12.23
CA VAL A 190 -1.35 -19.68 -11.68
C VAL A 190 -0.85 -20.96 -12.37
N GLU A 191 -1.72 -21.93 -12.61
CA GLU A 191 -1.41 -23.16 -13.36
C GLU A 191 -0.84 -22.92 -14.77
N LYS A 192 -1.11 -21.76 -15.36
CA LYS A 192 -0.66 -21.40 -16.72
C LYS A 192 0.55 -20.47 -16.73
N LEU A 193 1.03 -20.04 -15.57
CA LEU A 193 2.20 -19.19 -15.49
C LEU A 193 3.47 -20.04 -15.57
N PRO A 194 4.45 -19.66 -16.41
CA PRO A 194 5.77 -20.25 -16.32
C PRO A 194 6.40 -19.83 -14.99
N LEU A 195 6.71 -20.78 -14.16
CA LEU A 195 7.46 -20.60 -12.91
C LEU A 195 8.96 -20.72 -13.15
#